data_77aff94424b284c89182aeb2ad8e3db1
#
_entry.id   77aff94424b284c89182aeb2ad8e3db1
#
_cell.length_a   1.000
_cell.length_b   1.000
_cell.length_c   1.000
_cell.angle_alpha   90.00
_cell.angle_beta   90.00
_cell.angle_gamma   90.00
#
_symmetry.space_group_name_H-M   'P 1'
#
loop_
_entity.id
_entity.type
_entity.pdbx_description
1 polymer ?
#
loop_
_entity_poly.entity_id
_entity_poly.type
_entity_poly.pdbx_seq_one_letter_code
_entity_poly.pdbx_strand_id
1 'polypeptide(L)'
;IGRTWQCGTIQLDFQMPERFDLAYIGSDGERHRPVMVHRTAFGSIERFIGILIEHYAGAFPLWLAPVQIKVLPVTDEHIPYAQSVADTLTRAGLRIELDSRNEKVGYRIREAQLQKIPYMLVLGGKEAESGEVAVRDRRDGKTTTMLLADFVEKMKTEVETKAN
;
A
#
# COMPACT_ATOMS: atom_id res chain seq x y z
N ILE A 1 -8.14 5.58 -19.31
CA ILE A 1 -8.30 6.58 -20.38
C ILE A 1 -7.65 6.12 -21.69
N GLY A 2 -7.08 4.92 -21.76
CA GLY A 2 -6.52 4.33 -22.99
C GLY A 2 -5.22 4.98 -23.51
N ARG A 3 -4.52 5.72 -22.66
CA ARG A 3 -3.19 6.26 -22.98
C ARG A 3 -2.11 5.23 -22.77
N THR A 4 -1.11 5.23 -23.66
CA THR A 4 0.14 4.48 -23.48
C THR A 4 1.21 5.40 -22.86
N TRP A 5 1.87 4.91 -21.83
CA TRP A 5 2.93 5.62 -21.15
C TRP A 5 4.27 4.89 -21.26
N GLN A 6 5.30 5.63 -21.63
CA GLN A 6 6.66 5.12 -21.55
C GLN A 6 7.14 5.20 -20.09
N CYS A 7 7.29 4.06 -19.43
CA CYS A 7 7.77 3.96 -18.06
C CYS A 7 9.23 3.52 -17.96
N GLY A 8 9.70 2.66 -18.87
CA GLY A 8 11.04 2.12 -18.87
C GLY A 8 11.87 2.55 -20.07
N THR A 9 13.19 2.72 -19.85
CA THR A 9 14.16 2.98 -20.91
C THR A 9 15.45 2.25 -20.58
N ILE A 10 16.10 1.71 -21.63
CA ILE A 10 17.45 1.18 -21.57
C ILE A 10 18.26 1.94 -22.62
N GLN A 11 19.38 2.49 -22.23
CA GLN A 11 20.30 3.24 -23.11
C GLN A 11 21.70 2.65 -23.00
N LEU A 12 22.33 2.37 -24.13
CA LEU A 12 23.73 2.00 -24.21
C LEU A 12 24.55 3.27 -24.41
N ASP A 13 25.56 3.45 -23.58
CA ASP A 13 26.44 4.60 -23.59
C ASP A 13 27.89 4.14 -23.80
N PHE A 14 28.44 4.55 -24.90
CA PHE A 14 29.84 4.29 -25.28
C PHE A 14 30.73 5.49 -24.98
N GLN A 15 30.18 6.68 -24.82
CA GLN A 15 30.94 7.93 -24.67
C GLN A 15 31.41 8.16 -23.22
N MET A 16 30.55 7.88 -22.23
CA MET A 16 30.93 8.07 -20.83
C MET A 16 32.12 7.21 -20.42
N PRO A 17 32.17 5.90 -20.75
CA PRO A 17 33.34 5.08 -20.49
C PRO A 17 34.61 5.62 -21.15
N GLU A 18 34.52 6.21 -22.34
CA GLU A 18 35.66 6.82 -23.02
C GLU A 18 36.12 8.10 -22.32
N ARG A 19 35.18 9.02 -22.00
CA ARG A 19 35.50 10.30 -21.34
C ARG A 19 36.08 10.13 -19.95
N PHE A 20 35.71 9.09 -19.21
CA PHE A 20 36.22 8.79 -17.88
C PHE A 20 37.38 7.80 -17.89
N ASP A 21 37.86 7.39 -19.07
CA ASP A 21 38.91 6.39 -19.25
C ASP A 21 38.66 5.10 -18.42
N LEU A 22 37.41 4.65 -18.40
CA LEU A 22 37.03 3.43 -17.69
C LEU A 22 37.59 2.21 -18.43
N ALA A 23 38.12 1.25 -17.68
CA ALA A 23 38.58 -0.02 -18.22
C ALA A 23 38.32 -1.16 -17.21
N TYR A 24 38.21 -2.36 -17.74
CA TYR A 24 38.20 -3.60 -16.95
C TYR A 24 39.22 -4.56 -17.54
N ILE A 25 39.66 -5.54 -16.74
CA ILE A 25 40.55 -6.62 -17.21
C ILE A 25 39.65 -7.76 -17.67
N GLY A 26 39.76 -8.14 -18.92
CA GLY A 26 39.05 -9.24 -19.51
C GLY A 26 39.59 -10.60 -19.11
N SER A 27 38.90 -11.68 -19.50
CA SER A 27 39.35 -13.06 -19.29
C SER A 27 40.62 -13.42 -20.05
N ASP A 28 41.02 -12.59 -21.03
CA ASP A 28 42.27 -12.65 -21.78
C ASP A 28 43.44 -11.96 -21.09
N GLY A 29 43.22 -11.32 -19.91
CA GLY A 29 44.20 -10.54 -19.16
C GLY A 29 44.43 -9.13 -19.68
N GLU A 30 43.74 -8.70 -20.76
CA GLU A 30 43.94 -7.40 -21.39
C GLU A 30 42.91 -6.37 -20.87
N ARG A 31 43.26 -5.08 -21.08
CA ARG A 31 42.35 -3.96 -20.74
C ARG A 31 41.33 -3.74 -21.82
N HIS A 32 40.07 -3.78 -21.45
CA HIS A 32 38.93 -3.50 -22.32
C HIS A 32 38.13 -2.29 -21.83
N ARG A 33 37.53 -1.55 -22.77
CA ARG A 33 36.63 -0.48 -22.45
C ARG A 33 35.21 -1.06 -22.23
N PRO A 34 34.57 -0.78 -21.06
CA PRO A 34 33.23 -1.23 -20.81
C PRO A 34 32.20 -0.46 -21.65
N VAL A 35 31.02 -1.02 -21.81
CA VAL A 35 29.82 -0.32 -22.26
C VAL A 35 28.98 -0.02 -21.04
N MET A 36 28.56 1.24 -20.89
CA MET A 36 27.68 1.62 -19.79
C MET A 36 26.23 1.42 -20.21
N VAL A 37 25.44 0.87 -19.31
CA VAL A 37 23.99 0.65 -19.52
C VAL A 37 23.23 1.51 -18.52
N HIS A 38 22.52 2.51 -19.02
CA HIS A 38 21.59 3.30 -18.21
C HIS A 38 20.21 2.68 -18.28
N ARG A 39 19.58 2.41 -17.14
CA ARG A 39 18.24 1.86 -17.08
C ARG A 39 17.35 2.69 -16.17
N THR A 40 16.21 3.06 -16.69
CA THR A 40 15.12 3.67 -15.93
C THR A 40 13.94 2.69 -15.88
N ALA A 41 13.41 2.40 -14.67
CA ALA A 41 12.31 1.46 -14.50
C ALA A 41 10.95 2.16 -14.59
N PHE A 42 10.80 3.35 -13.98
CA PHE A 42 9.51 4.06 -13.89
C PHE A 42 9.54 5.47 -14.51
N GLY A 43 10.70 5.96 -14.91
CA GLY A 43 10.88 7.36 -15.26
C GLY A 43 10.83 8.24 -14.01
N SER A 44 10.06 9.35 -14.04
CA SER A 44 9.78 10.15 -12.85
C SER A 44 8.79 9.40 -11.95
N ILE A 45 9.15 9.28 -10.66
CA ILE A 45 8.31 8.62 -9.65
C ILE A 45 6.97 9.34 -9.51
N GLU A 46 6.97 10.68 -9.51
CA GLU A 46 5.76 11.49 -9.38
C GLU A 46 4.80 11.26 -10.55
N ARG A 47 5.34 11.20 -11.77
CA ARG A 47 4.54 10.88 -12.96
C ARG A 47 3.99 9.46 -12.89
N PHE A 48 4.79 8.50 -12.42
CA PHE A 48 4.33 7.12 -12.27
C PHE A 48 3.22 6.99 -11.23
N ILE A 49 3.34 7.68 -10.08
CA ILE A 49 2.27 7.76 -9.09
C ILE A 49 1.00 8.38 -9.69
N GLY A 50 1.14 9.46 -10.47
CA GLY A 50 0.00 10.05 -11.19
C GLY A 50 -0.70 9.07 -12.13
N ILE A 51 0.07 8.25 -12.86
CA ILE A 51 -0.45 7.19 -13.74
C ILE A 51 -1.22 6.14 -12.92
N LEU A 52 -0.68 5.72 -11.78
CA LEU A 52 -1.36 4.76 -10.89
C LEU A 52 -2.67 5.31 -10.33
N ILE A 53 -2.68 6.60 -9.90
CA ILE A 53 -3.90 7.27 -9.41
C ILE A 53 -4.95 7.30 -10.52
N GLU A 54 -4.57 7.63 -11.75
CA GLU A 54 -5.46 7.62 -12.91
C GLU A 54 -5.98 6.21 -13.21
N HIS A 55 -5.10 5.22 -13.22
CA HIS A 55 -5.43 3.82 -13.53
C HIS A 55 -6.44 3.22 -12.53
N TYR A 56 -6.21 3.42 -11.25
CA TYR A 56 -7.09 2.92 -10.18
C TYR A 56 -8.22 3.90 -9.81
N ALA A 57 -8.31 5.06 -10.48
CA ALA A 57 -9.21 6.14 -10.09
C ALA A 57 -9.08 6.50 -8.60
N GLY A 58 -7.88 6.40 -8.04
CA GLY A 58 -7.57 6.59 -6.61
C GLY A 58 -8.00 5.44 -5.69
N ALA A 59 -8.69 4.41 -6.20
CA ALA A 59 -9.14 3.26 -5.41
C ALA A 59 -8.10 2.13 -5.45
N PHE A 60 -6.94 2.37 -4.87
CA PHE A 60 -5.83 1.42 -4.88
C PHE A 60 -6.20 0.05 -4.31
N PRO A 61 -5.64 -1.05 -4.83
CA PRO A 61 -5.70 -2.34 -4.20
C PRO A 61 -4.96 -2.31 -2.86
N LEU A 62 -5.25 -3.26 -1.96
CA LEU A 62 -4.74 -3.28 -0.59
C LEU A 62 -3.21 -3.12 -0.53
N TRP A 63 -2.46 -3.85 -1.35
CA TRP A 63 -0.99 -3.85 -1.33
C TRP A 63 -0.36 -2.50 -1.73
N LEU A 64 -1.07 -1.67 -2.53
CA LEU A 64 -0.63 -0.32 -2.96
C LEU A 64 -1.21 0.81 -2.10
N ALA A 65 -2.32 0.60 -1.39
CA ALA A 65 -2.99 1.66 -0.66
C ALA A 65 -2.10 2.28 0.41
N PRO A 66 -1.92 3.63 0.47
CA PRO A 66 -1.12 4.29 1.50
C PRO A 66 -1.63 4.00 2.92
N VAL A 67 -2.95 4.05 3.11
CA VAL A 67 -3.66 3.56 4.29
C VAL A 67 -4.46 2.35 3.85
N GLN A 68 -4.15 1.19 4.40
CA GLN A 68 -4.77 -0.07 4.05
C GLN A 68 -6.05 -0.32 4.84
N ILE A 69 -6.02 0.02 6.12
CA ILE A 69 -7.09 -0.21 7.05
C ILE A 69 -7.27 1.01 7.94
N LYS A 70 -8.51 1.49 8.06
CA LYS A 70 -8.88 2.53 9.02
C LYS A 70 -9.65 1.90 10.19
N VAL A 71 -9.16 2.12 11.40
CA VAL A 71 -9.78 1.60 12.63
C VAL A 71 -10.63 2.69 13.25
N LEU A 72 -11.92 2.39 13.47
CA LEU A 72 -12.95 3.34 13.87
C LEU A 72 -13.62 2.86 15.16
N PRO A 73 -13.17 3.30 16.36
CA PRO A 73 -13.91 3.02 17.59
C PRO A 73 -15.27 3.73 17.55
N VAL A 74 -16.34 3.04 18.01
CA VAL A 74 -17.70 3.60 18.01
C VAL A 74 -17.84 4.72 19.03
N THR A 75 -17.28 4.50 20.24
CA THR A 75 -17.23 5.48 21.34
C THR A 75 -15.83 5.54 21.94
N ASP A 76 -15.56 6.54 22.78
CA ASP A 76 -14.26 6.72 23.43
C ASP A 76 -13.88 5.53 24.33
N GLU A 77 -14.86 4.84 24.92
CA GLU A 77 -14.66 3.63 25.72
C GLU A 77 -13.97 2.51 24.95
N HIS A 78 -14.13 2.49 23.62
CA HIS A 78 -13.56 1.44 22.75
C HIS A 78 -12.20 1.81 22.16
N ILE A 79 -11.68 3.01 22.45
CA ILE A 79 -10.35 3.44 21.99
C ILE A 79 -9.24 2.49 22.48
N PRO A 80 -9.21 2.01 23.74
CA PRO A 80 -8.16 1.08 24.17
C PRO A 80 -8.15 -0.23 23.35
N TYR A 81 -9.32 -0.79 23.06
CA TYR A 81 -9.44 -1.98 22.22
C TYR A 81 -9.01 -1.67 20.77
N ALA A 82 -9.50 -0.58 20.19
CA ALA A 82 -9.15 -0.15 18.86
C ALA A 82 -7.63 0.08 18.70
N GLN A 83 -6.97 0.63 19.73
CA GLN A 83 -5.51 0.79 19.76
C GLN A 83 -4.81 -0.57 19.75
N SER A 84 -5.26 -1.53 20.57
CA SER A 84 -4.67 -2.87 20.61
C SER A 84 -4.80 -3.61 19.27
N VAL A 85 -5.94 -3.43 18.58
CA VAL A 85 -6.17 -3.95 17.22
C VAL A 85 -5.22 -3.28 16.22
N ALA A 86 -5.12 -1.95 16.25
CA ALA A 86 -4.24 -1.17 15.38
C ALA A 86 -2.76 -1.57 15.57
N ASP A 87 -2.32 -1.75 16.83
CA ASP A 87 -0.95 -2.18 17.14
C ASP A 87 -0.66 -3.59 16.62
N THR A 88 -1.65 -4.49 16.72
CA THR A 88 -1.52 -5.87 16.22
C THR A 88 -1.38 -5.89 14.70
N LEU A 89 -2.20 -5.11 13.99
CA LEU A 89 -2.14 -4.99 12.54
C LEU A 89 -0.85 -4.31 12.07
N THR A 90 -0.39 -3.29 12.79
CA THR A 90 0.88 -2.61 12.50
C THR A 90 2.07 -3.54 12.67
N ARG A 91 2.09 -4.34 13.73
CA ARG A 91 3.12 -5.39 13.94
C ARG A 91 3.10 -6.46 12.85
N ALA A 92 1.94 -6.69 12.24
CA ALA A 92 1.80 -7.58 11.09
C ALA A 92 2.28 -6.96 9.76
N GLY A 93 2.81 -5.72 9.77
CA GLY A 93 3.34 -5.01 8.61
C GLY A 93 2.29 -4.27 7.78
N LEU A 94 1.09 -4.08 8.29
CA LEU A 94 0.01 -3.36 7.62
C LEU A 94 0.03 -1.85 7.94
N ARG A 95 -0.35 -1.02 6.98
CA ARG A 95 -0.44 0.45 7.12
C ARG A 95 -1.80 0.84 7.66
N ILE A 96 -1.84 1.24 8.91
CA ILE A 96 -3.07 1.48 9.68
C ILE A 96 -3.22 2.96 10.02
N GLU A 97 -4.46 3.42 10.03
CA GLU A 97 -4.85 4.71 10.62
C GLU A 97 -5.95 4.47 11.66
N LEU A 98 -5.67 4.84 12.90
CA LEU A 98 -6.66 4.87 13.98
C LEU A 98 -7.31 6.25 14.01
N ASP A 99 -8.62 6.32 13.80
CA ASP A 99 -9.38 7.55 13.86
C ASP A 99 -10.15 7.62 15.20
N SER A 100 -9.54 8.27 16.18
CA SER A 100 -10.11 8.49 17.51
C SER A 100 -10.69 9.90 17.70
N ARG A 101 -10.94 10.63 16.60
CA ARG A 101 -11.53 11.97 16.70
C ARG A 101 -12.91 11.93 17.33
N ASN A 102 -13.23 12.96 18.09
CA ASN A 102 -14.57 13.12 18.71
C ASN A 102 -15.61 13.56 17.65
N GLU A 103 -15.91 12.62 16.74
CA GLU A 103 -16.86 12.78 15.64
C GLU A 103 -17.77 11.56 15.56
N LYS A 104 -18.98 11.75 15.03
CA LYS A 104 -19.93 10.63 14.83
C LYS A 104 -19.31 9.54 13.95
N VAL A 105 -19.41 8.29 14.36
CA VAL A 105 -18.83 7.15 13.62
C VAL A 105 -19.28 7.12 12.16
N GLY A 106 -20.55 7.47 11.88
CA GLY A 106 -21.07 7.54 10.50
C GLY A 106 -20.35 8.59 9.63
N TYR A 107 -19.96 9.72 10.22
CA TYR A 107 -19.17 10.74 9.53
C TYR A 107 -17.76 10.23 9.23
N ARG A 108 -17.09 9.62 10.20
CA ARG A 108 -15.75 9.02 10.03
C ARG A 108 -15.75 7.90 8.98
N ILE A 109 -16.80 7.06 8.95
CA ILE A 109 -17.00 6.03 7.90
C ILE A 109 -17.10 6.69 6.53
N ARG A 110 -17.91 7.76 6.40
CA ARG A 110 -18.09 8.47 5.13
C ARG A 110 -16.78 9.09 4.64
N GLU A 111 -16.00 9.71 5.52
CA GLU A 111 -14.69 10.24 5.16
C GLU A 111 -13.74 9.13 4.68
N ALA A 112 -13.67 8.01 5.37
CA ALA A 112 -12.86 6.87 4.97
C ALA A 112 -13.28 6.32 3.59
N GLN A 113 -14.59 6.32 3.29
CA GLN A 113 -15.11 5.95 1.97
C GLN A 113 -14.69 6.95 0.88
N LEU A 114 -14.75 8.27 1.17
CA LEU A 114 -14.30 9.30 0.23
C LEU A 114 -12.79 9.21 -0.04
N GLN A 115 -12.00 8.84 0.97
CA GLN A 115 -10.56 8.56 0.85
C GLN A 115 -10.26 7.24 0.14
N LYS A 116 -11.32 6.46 -0.19
CA LYS A 116 -11.21 5.15 -0.88
C LYS A 116 -10.33 4.14 -0.15
N ILE A 117 -10.31 4.18 1.18
CA ILE A 117 -9.59 3.23 2.01
C ILE A 117 -10.15 1.82 1.79
N PRO A 118 -9.29 0.79 1.55
CA PRO A 118 -9.75 -0.56 1.23
C PRO A 118 -10.63 -1.19 2.29
N TYR A 119 -10.22 -1.12 3.56
CA TYR A 119 -10.95 -1.72 4.69
C TYR A 119 -11.14 -0.74 5.83
N MET A 120 -12.29 -0.85 6.49
CA MET A 120 -12.58 -0.15 7.75
C MET A 120 -12.94 -1.18 8.80
N LEU A 121 -12.39 -1.03 10.00
CA LEU A 121 -12.78 -1.81 11.18
C LEU A 121 -13.63 -0.92 12.08
N VAL A 122 -14.89 -1.24 12.23
CA VAL A 122 -15.81 -0.52 13.15
C VAL A 122 -15.88 -1.32 14.44
N LEU A 123 -15.35 -0.75 15.53
CA LEU A 123 -15.17 -1.47 16.78
C LEU A 123 -16.04 -0.87 17.88
N GLY A 124 -17.00 -1.66 18.34
CA GLY A 124 -17.89 -1.34 19.46
C GLY A 124 -17.75 -2.32 20.61
N GLY A 125 -18.71 -2.29 21.54
CA GLY A 125 -18.67 -3.14 22.74
C GLY A 125 -18.69 -4.63 22.44
N LYS A 126 -19.46 -5.05 21.43
CA LYS A 126 -19.55 -6.46 21.03
C LYS A 126 -18.19 -7.00 20.58
N GLU A 127 -17.52 -6.25 19.72
CA GLU A 127 -16.21 -6.61 19.18
C GLU A 127 -15.16 -6.63 20.30
N ALA A 128 -15.24 -5.67 21.24
CA ALA A 128 -14.32 -5.60 22.37
C ALA A 128 -14.49 -6.79 23.34
N GLU A 129 -15.72 -7.27 23.55
CA GLU A 129 -16.01 -8.42 24.41
C GLU A 129 -15.64 -9.76 23.78
N SER A 130 -15.87 -9.91 22.46
CA SER A 130 -15.64 -11.17 21.75
C SER A 130 -14.22 -11.31 21.19
N GLY A 131 -13.44 -10.22 21.13
CA GLY A 131 -12.12 -10.21 20.48
C GLY A 131 -12.19 -10.26 18.95
N GLU A 132 -13.36 -9.93 18.40
CA GLU A 132 -13.63 -9.90 16.96
C GLU A 132 -13.47 -8.49 16.38
N VAL A 133 -13.52 -8.41 15.06
CA VAL A 133 -13.51 -7.16 14.32
C VAL A 133 -14.68 -7.13 13.33
N ALA A 134 -15.41 -6.03 13.29
CA ALA A 134 -16.44 -5.79 12.28
C ALA A 134 -15.78 -5.11 11.08
N VAL A 135 -15.53 -5.89 10.04
CA VAL A 135 -14.80 -5.52 8.82
C VAL A 135 -15.76 -5.01 7.77
N ARG A 136 -15.55 -3.79 7.30
CA ARG A 136 -16.29 -3.22 6.17
C ARG A 136 -15.34 -3.11 4.96
N ASP A 137 -15.64 -3.85 3.90
CA ASP A 137 -14.92 -3.82 2.64
C ASP A 137 -15.44 -2.66 1.78
N ARG A 138 -14.52 -1.91 1.14
CA ARG A 138 -14.86 -0.81 0.22
C ARG A 138 -15.63 -1.32 -1.01
N ARG A 139 -15.32 -2.53 -1.49
CA ARG A 139 -15.82 -3.07 -2.77
C ARG A 139 -17.32 -3.32 -2.76
N ASP A 140 -17.85 -3.85 -1.69
CA ASP A 140 -19.29 -4.21 -1.57
C ASP A 140 -20.02 -3.43 -0.47
N GLY A 141 -19.29 -2.72 0.37
CA GLY A 141 -19.85 -1.95 1.49
C GLY A 141 -20.46 -2.80 2.59
N LYS A 142 -20.35 -4.13 2.50
CA LYS A 142 -20.89 -5.04 3.52
C LYS A 142 -19.98 -5.07 4.73
N THR A 143 -20.60 -5.32 5.88
CA THR A 143 -19.88 -5.53 7.13
C THR A 143 -19.94 -7.01 7.49
N THR A 144 -18.79 -7.61 7.71
CA THR A 144 -18.64 -8.99 8.18
C THR A 144 -17.85 -9.00 9.48
N THR A 145 -18.28 -9.83 10.44
CA THR A 145 -17.55 -10.00 11.72
C THR A 145 -16.68 -11.24 11.65
N MET A 146 -15.45 -11.14 12.13
CA MET A 146 -14.51 -12.25 12.17
C MET A 146 -13.48 -12.05 13.30
N LEU A 147 -12.78 -13.12 13.68
CA LEU A 147 -11.68 -13.02 14.63
C LEU A 147 -10.56 -12.13 14.08
N LEU A 148 -9.91 -11.36 14.96
CA LEU A 148 -8.80 -10.50 14.56
C LEU A 148 -7.65 -11.31 13.91
N ALA A 149 -7.36 -12.50 14.41
CA ALA A 149 -6.32 -13.37 13.85
C ALA A 149 -6.62 -13.77 12.39
N ASP A 150 -7.87 -14.17 12.12
CA ASP A 150 -8.29 -14.54 10.76
C ASP A 150 -8.25 -13.35 9.80
N PHE A 151 -8.60 -12.17 10.29
CA PHE A 151 -8.50 -10.94 9.51
C PHE A 151 -7.04 -10.62 9.17
N VAL A 152 -6.10 -10.75 10.11
CA VAL A 152 -4.67 -10.53 9.87
C VAL A 152 -4.15 -11.46 8.78
N GLU A 153 -4.45 -12.76 8.85
CA GLU A 153 -4.00 -13.73 7.85
C GLU A 153 -4.63 -13.46 6.46
N LYS A 154 -5.90 -13.08 6.42
CA LYS A 154 -6.56 -12.66 5.18
C LYS A 154 -5.86 -11.47 4.54
N MET A 155 -5.53 -10.43 5.33
CA MET A 155 -4.87 -9.23 4.82
C MET A 155 -3.45 -9.51 4.34
N LYS A 156 -2.68 -10.32 5.05
CA LYS A 156 -1.35 -10.76 4.62
C LYS A 156 -1.42 -11.48 3.27
N THR A 157 -2.32 -12.44 3.15
CA THR A 157 -2.52 -13.20 1.91
C THR A 157 -2.87 -12.27 0.75
N GLU A 158 -3.80 -11.29 0.96
CA GLU A 158 -4.20 -10.33 -0.08
C GLU A 158 -3.03 -9.42 -0.50
N VAL A 159 -2.17 -9.01 0.45
CA VAL A 159 -0.97 -8.21 0.16
C VAL A 159 0.08 -9.04 -0.59
N GLU A 160 0.36 -10.27 -0.16
CA GLU A 160 1.36 -11.15 -0.77
C GLU A 160 0.99 -11.57 -2.18
N THR A 161 -0.28 -11.91 -2.39
CA THR A 161 -0.80 -12.28 -3.72
C THR A 161 -1.03 -11.10 -4.64
N LYS A 162 -0.88 -9.86 -4.14
CA LYS A 162 -1.17 -8.62 -4.86
C LYS A 162 -2.57 -8.64 -5.49
N ALA A 163 -3.54 -9.17 -4.75
CA ALA A 163 -4.93 -9.25 -5.20
C ALA A 163 -5.51 -7.86 -5.49
N ASN A 164 -6.35 -7.77 -6.55
CA ASN A 164 -7.04 -6.56 -6.99
C ASN A 164 -8.48 -6.50 -6.47
#